data_76268a3552f4232f9457b0314d554b5c
#
_entry.id   76268a3552f4232f9457b0314d554b5c
#
_cell.length_a   1.000
_cell.length_b   1.000
_cell.length_c   1.000
_cell.angle_alpha   90.00
_cell.angle_beta   90.00
_cell.angle_gamma   90.00
#
_symmetry.space_group_name_H-M   'P 1'
#
loop_
_entity.id
_entity.type
_entity.pdbx_description
1 polymer ?
#
loop_
_entity_poly.entity_id
_entity_poly.type
_entity_poly.pdbx_seq_one_letter_code
_entity_poly.pdbx_strand_id
1 'polypeptide(L)'
;MIPLSKLNNKYTTDEQIIGKWEDGKTIYRKVIKGTGYIPASTKFAEANVVNTVVFAHCEALSDYDEWRPIPWLYGNSANSVDGAWHSGFSIRPKLGDIAFQVGSAIGKTKKWHVIVEYTKA
;
A
#
# COMPACT_ATOMS: atom_id res chain seq x y z
N MET A 1 -5.47 13.59 -29.78
CA MET A 1 -5.73 13.86 -28.34
C MET A 1 -6.65 12.79 -27.79
N ILE A 2 -6.32 12.26 -26.61
CA ILE A 2 -7.20 11.31 -25.93
C ILE A 2 -8.31 12.10 -25.25
N PRO A 3 -9.59 11.80 -25.54
CA PRO A 3 -10.68 12.46 -24.83
C PRO A 3 -10.57 12.25 -23.33
N LEU A 4 -10.94 13.25 -22.56
CA LEU A 4 -10.88 13.20 -21.11
C LEU A 4 -11.64 12.00 -20.53
N SER A 5 -12.76 11.63 -21.14
CA SER A 5 -13.57 10.48 -20.75
C SER A 5 -12.84 9.14 -20.95
N LYS A 6 -11.77 9.11 -21.75
CA LYS A 6 -10.97 7.91 -21.98
C LYS A 6 -9.74 7.84 -21.09
N LEU A 7 -9.43 8.90 -20.34
CA LEU A 7 -8.31 8.89 -19.40
C LEU A 7 -8.73 8.17 -18.14
N ASN A 8 -8.00 7.12 -17.80
CA ASN A 8 -8.28 6.35 -16.59
C ASN A 8 -7.46 6.88 -15.43
N ASN A 9 -7.92 7.97 -14.83
CA ASN A 9 -7.28 8.58 -13.67
C ASN A 9 -7.93 8.18 -12.34
N LYS A 10 -8.96 7.36 -12.40
CA LYS A 10 -9.66 6.93 -11.19
C LYS A 10 -8.94 5.76 -10.54
N TYR A 11 -8.64 5.90 -9.27
CA TYR A 11 -8.13 4.81 -8.46
C TYR A 11 -9.29 3.92 -8.05
N THR A 12 -9.15 2.62 -8.28
CA THR A 12 -10.20 1.65 -7.94
C THR A 12 -9.61 0.43 -7.24
N THR A 13 -10.50 -0.34 -6.60
CA THR A 13 -10.12 -1.63 -6.02
C THR A 13 -9.97 -2.72 -7.07
N ASP A 14 -10.44 -2.47 -8.29
CA ASP A 14 -10.22 -3.35 -9.42
C ASP A 14 -8.83 -3.13 -10.01
N GLU A 15 -8.26 -4.18 -10.57
CA GLU A 15 -6.96 -4.09 -11.22
C GLU A 15 -7.04 -3.24 -12.48
N GLN A 16 -6.14 -2.27 -12.61
CA GLN A 16 -6.09 -1.35 -13.73
C GLN A 16 -4.75 -1.46 -14.44
N ILE A 17 -4.78 -1.36 -15.77
CA ILE A 17 -3.56 -1.25 -16.57
C ILE A 17 -3.20 0.23 -16.68
N ILE A 18 -1.98 0.61 -16.28
CA ILE A 18 -1.58 2.01 -16.24
C ILE A 18 -0.36 2.33 -17.10
N GLY A 19 0.33 1.34 -17.63
CA GLY A 19 1.50 1.60 -18.46
C GLY A 19 2.40 0.40 -18.61
N LYS A 20 3.66 0.67 -18.93
CA LYS A 20 4.69 -0.35 -19.13
C LYS A 20 5.89 -0.05 -18.26
N TRP A 21 6.47 -1.09 -17.71
CA TRP A 21 7.73 -1.01 -16.99
C TRP A 21 8.90 -1.03 -17.98
N GLU A 22 10.10 -0.74 -17.51
CA GLU A 22 11.29 -0.66 -18.35
C GLU A 22 11.63 -1.96 -19.10
N ASP A 23 11.19 -3.11 -18.58
CA ASP A 23 11.37 -4.41 -19.19
C ASP A 23 10.27 -4.76 -20.21
N GLY A 24 9.35 -3.84 -20.47
CA GLY A 24 8.24 -4.04 -21.40
C GLY A 24 7.01 -4.69 -20.80
N LYS A 25 7.06 -5.11 -19.55
CA LYS A 25 5.90 -5.72 -18.89
C LYS A 25 4.87 -4.68 -18.54
N THR A 26 3.61 -5.09 -18.61
CA THR A 26 2.48 -4.24 -18.24
C THR A 26 2.50 -3.93 -16.75
N ILE A 27 2.28 -2.66 -16.40
CA ILE A 27 2.10 -2.24 -15.00
C ILE A 27 0.62 -2.24 -14.67
N TYR A 28 0.29 -2.93 -13.60
CA TYR A 28 -1.05 -2.97 -13.02
C TYR A 28 -1.08 -2.12 -11.76
N ARG A 29 -2.20 -1.45 -11.52
CA ARG A 29 -2.43 -0.70 -10.29
C ARG A 29 -3.67 -1.23 -9.59
N LYS A 30 -3.62 -1.30 -8.27
CA LYS A 30 -4.74 -1.74 -7.46
C LYS A 30 -4.77 -0.97 -6.16
N VAL A 31 -5.96 -0.59 -5.71
CA VAL A 31 -6.17 -0.02 -4.38
C VAL A 31 -6.69 -1.12 -3.47
N ILE A 32 -6.04 -1.28 -2.34
CA ILE A 32 -6.49 -2.18 -1.27
C ILE A 32 -6.86 -1.29 -0.10
N LYS A 33 -8.05 -1.49 0.45
CA LYS A 33 -8.52 -0.63 1.54
C LYS A 33 -9.31 -1.42 2.56
N GLY A 34 -9.42 -0.85 3.75
CA GLY A 34 -10.20 -1.44 4.82
C GLY A 34 -10.65 -0.37 5.81
N THR A 35 -11.54 -0.78 6.70
CA THR A 35 -12.03 0.04 7.81
C THR A 35 -11.54 -0.52 9.12
N GLY A 36 -11.44 0.35 10.14
CA GLY A 36 -10.96 -0.06 11.45
C GLY A 36 -9.45 -0.19 11.50
N TYR A 37 -8.98 -1.11 12.32
CA TYR A 37 -7.55 -1.33 12.51
C TYR A 37 -6.89 -1.91 11.28
N ILE A 38 -5.63 -1.55 11.07
CA ILE A 38 -4.81 -2.15 10.02
C ILE A 38 -4.56 -3.62 10.41
N PRO A 39 -4.87 -4.57 9.52
CA PRO A 39 -4.65 -5.99 9.82
C PRO A 39 -3.17 -6.36 9.78
N ALA A 40 -2.84 -7.58 10.23
CA ALA A 40 -1.48 -8.09 10.11
C ALA A 40 -1.08 -8.29 8.65
N SER A 41 -2.04 -8.68 7.79
CA SER A 41 -1.81 -8.85 6.36
C SER A 41 -3.12 -8.76 5.59
N THR A 42 -3.01 -8.47 4.31
CA THR A 42 -4.16 -8.50 3.40
C THR A 42 -3.71 -9.00 2.03
N LYS A 43 -4.50 -9.86 1.44
CA LYS A 43 -4.18 -10.43 0.13
C LYS A 43 -4.67 -9.49 -0.98
N PHE A 44 -3.88 -9.34 -2.04
CA PHE A 44 -4.27 -8.51 -3.18
C PHE A 44 -4.04 -9.21 -4.53
N ALA A 45 -3.34 -10.32 -4.54
CA ALA A 45 -3.02 -11.07 -5.76
C ALA A 45 -2.89 -12.54 -5.45
N GLU A 46 -2.91 -13.37 -6.47
CA GLU A 46 -2.60 -14.78 -6.31
C GLU A 46 -1.12 -14.97 -5.98
N ALA A 47 -0.79 -16.08 -5.31
CA ALA A 47 0.58 -16.41 -4.95
C ALA A 47 1.46 -16.50 -6.20
N ASN A 48 2.67 -15.98 -6.11
CA ASN A 48 3.69 -16.01 -7.16
C ASN A 48 3.33 -15.23 -8.45
N VAL A 49 2.30 -14.39 -8.43
CA VAL A 49 1.90 -13.61 -9.60
C VAL A 49 2.69 -12.32 -9.72
N VAL A 50 2.94 -11.65 -8.61
CA VAL A 50 3.65 -10.36 -8.62
C VAL A 50 5.13 -10.59 -8.93
N ASN A 51 5.64 -9.88 -9.94
CA ASN A 51 7.05 -9.94 -10.29
C ASN A 51 7.82 -8.76 -9.68
N THR A 52 7.55 -7.56 -10.16
CA THR A 52 8.21 -6.34 -9.66
C THR A 52 7.17 -5.41 -9.06
N VAL A 53 7.46 -4.89 -7.88
CA VAL A 53 6.66 -3.81 -7.31
C VAL A 53 7.29 -2.50 -7.76
N VAL A 54 6.54 -1.75 -8.56
CA VAL A 54 6.98 -0.49 -9.15
C VAL A 54 6.77 0.67 -8.18
N PHE A 55 5.66 0.62 -7.44
CA PHE A 55 5.27 1.68 -6.51
C PHE A 55 4.34 1.08 -5.46
N ALA A 56 4.51 1.53 -4.23
CA ALA A 56 3.57 1.18 -3.16
C ALA A 56 3.48 2.33 -2.17
N HIS A 57 2.25 2.67 -1.77
CA HIS A 57 1.99 3.75 -0.83
C HIS A 57 0.84 3.37 0.08
N CYS A 58 0.99 3.62 1.37
CA CYS A 58 -0.03 3.32 2.37
C CYS A 58 -0.31 4.54 3.22
N GLU A 59 -1.58 4.81 3.49
CA GLU A 59 -2.01 5.82 4.46
C GLU A 59 -3.13 5.29 5.32
N ALA A 60 -3.17 5.75 6.56
CA ALA A 60 -4.20 5.40 7.52
C ALA A 60 -4.75 6.67 8.16
N LEU A 61 -6.07 6.72 8.31
CA LEU A 61 -6.75 7.79 9.03
C LEU A 61 -6.83 7.41 10.50
N SER A 62 -6.18 8.20 11.35
CA SER A 62 -6.16 7.94 12.79
C SER A 62 -7.47 8.35 13.46
N ASP A 63 -7.65 7.94 14.73
CA ASP A 63 -8.77 8.38 15.56
C ASP A 63 -8.77 9.89 15.80
N TYR A 64 -7.63 10.55 15.59
CA TYR A 64 -7.50 12.00 15.73
C TYR A 64 -7.83 12.74 14.43
N ASP A 65 -8.39 12.03 13.43
CA ASP A 65 -8.73 12.58 12.11
C ASP A 65 -7.51 13.08 11.33
N GLU A 66 -6.37 12.45 11.55
CA GLU A 66 -5.14 12.73 10.83
C GLU A 66 -4.82 11.59 9.88
N TRP A 67 -4.50 11.92 8.63
CA TRP A 67 -3.95 10.95 7.69
C TRP A 67 -2.46 10.80 7.95
N ARG A 68 -2.06 9.57 8.30
CA ARG A 68 -0.66 9.23 8.61
C ARG A 68 -0.13 8.29 7.55
N PRO A 69 0.96 8.66 6.89
CA PRO A 69 1.58 7.75 5.92
C PRO A 69 2.22 6.56 6.63
N ILE A 70 2.21 5.42 5.98
CA ILE A 70 2.93 4.24 6.44
C ILE A 70 4.06 4.02 5.42
N PRO A 71 5.31 4.00 5.81
CA PRO A 71 5.83 3.89 7.20
C PRO A 71 5.65 5.17 8.01
N TRP A 72 5.32 4.98 9.27
CA TRP A 72 5.15 6.04 10.25
C TRP A 72 6.15 5.84 11.38
N LEU A 73 6.94 6.85 11.63
CA LEU A 73 7.91 6.86 12.72
C LEU A 73 7.57 7.99 13.66
N TYR A 74 7.37 7.65 14.92
CA TYR A 74 7.11 8.62 15.97
C TYR A 74 8.12 8.40 17.09
N GLY A 75 8.81 9.47 17.45
CA GLY A 75 9.78 9.43 18.53
C GLY A 75 10.56 10.74 18.56
N ASN A 76 11.08 11.07 19.72
CA ASN A 76 11.85 12.28 19.93
C ASN A 76 13.35 12.00 20.03
N SER A 77 13.78 10.81 19.66
CA SER A 77 15.17 10.41 19.66
C SER A 77 15.47 9.62 18.40
N ALA A 78 16.51 10.05 17.68
CA ALA A 78 16.95 9.38 16.47
C ALA A 78 17.48 7.95 16.74
N ASN A 79 17.79 7.64 17.99
CA ASN A 79 18.33 6.34 18.39
C ASN A 79 17.25 5.38 18.88
N SER A 80 16.01 5.83 18.98
CA SER A 80 14.92 5.06 19.55
C SER A 80 14.06 4.49 18.43
N VAL A 81 14.55 3.44 17.79
CA VAL A 81 13.83 2.78 16.69
C VAL A 81 13.46 1.38 17.15
N ASP A 82 12.28 1.24 17.72
CA ASP A 82 11.73 -0.06 18.11
C ASP A 82 10.32 -0.21 17.53
N GLY A 83 9.76 -1.41 17.64
CA GLY A 83 8.48 -1.73 17.04
C GLY A 83 7.30 -0.95 17.60
N ALA A 84 7.45 -0.31 18.76
CA ALA A 84 6.39 0.49 19.37
C ALA A 84 6.28 1.88 18.75
N TRP A 85 7.35 2.35 18.13
CA TRP A 85 7.48 3.73 17.67
C TRP A 85 7.38 3.89 16.17
N HIS A 86 7.32 2.80 15.41
CA HIS A 86 7.23 2.90 13.96
C HIS A 86 6.32 1.84 13.39
N SER A 87 5.84 2.10 12.19
CA SER A 87 4.99 1.18 11.43
C SER A 87 5.53 1.08 10.02
N GLY A 88 5.28 -0.04 9.39
CA GLY A 88 5.70 -0.26 8.03
C GLY A 88 4.87 -1.36 7.37
N PHE A 89 5.16 -1.58 6.10
CA PHE A 89 4.54 -2.67 5.37
C PHE A 89 5.54 -3.23 4.36
N SER A 90 5.29 -4.45 3.94
CA SER A 90 6.05 -5.09 2.87
C SER A 90 5.10 -5.83 1.96
N ILE A 91 5.49 -6.00 0.71
CA ILE A 91 4.71 -6.77 -0.25
C ILE A 91 5.44 -8.09 -0.45
N ARG A 92 4.72 -9.19 -0.26
CA ARG A 92 5.26 -10.54 -0.35
C ARG A 92 4.75 -11.23 -1.61
N PRO A 93 5.52 -11.19 -2.72
CA PRO A 93 5.04 -11.74 -4.00
C PRO A 93 4.72 -13.23 -3.95
N LYS A 94 5.47 -14.00 -3.17
CA LYS A 94 5.25 -15.44 -3.05
C LYS A 94 3.89 -15.77 -2.45
N LEU A 95 3.38 -14.90 -1.58
CA LEU A 95 2.09 -15.08 -0.94
C LEU A 95 0.99 -14.25 -1.61
N GLY A 96 1.36 -13.24 -2.38
CA GLY A 96 0.41 -12.33 -3.00
C GLY A 96 -0.28 -11.41 -2.00
N ASP A 97 0.42 -11.05 -0.93
CA ASP A 97 -0.17 -10.23 0.12
C ASP A 97 0.72 -9.05 0.51
N ILE A 98 0.11 -8.18 1.31
CA ILE A 98 0.78 -7.07 1.98
C ILE A 98 0.84 -7.43 3.45
N ALA A 99 2.04 -7.44 4.02
CA ALA A 99 2.25 -7.67 5.43
C ALA A 99 2.47 -6.33 6.13
N PHE A 100 1.75 -6.09 7.20
CA PHE A 100 1.86 -4.85 7.97
C PHE A 100 2.56 -5.10 9.28
N GLN A 101 3.41 -4.15 9.65
CA GLN A 101 3.97 -4.08 10.99
C GLN A 101 3.51 -2.75 11.58
N VAL A 102 2.59 -2.84 12.54
CA VAL A 102 1.95 -1.65 13.09
C VAL A 102 2.36 -1.50 14.54
N GLY A 103 3.15 -0.46 14.80
CA GLY A 103 3.54 -0.10 16.15
C GLY A 103 2.45 0.69 16.84
N SER A 104 2.52 0.75 18.18
CA SER A 104 1.52 1.47 18.99
C SER A 104 1.48 2.97 18.70
N ALA A 105 2.55 3.51 18.11
CA ALA A 105 2.62 4.94 17.80
C ALA A 105 1.61 5.38 16.74
N ILE A 106 1.16 4.47 15.86
CA ILE A 106 0.13 4.83 14.89
C ILE A 106 -1.25 4.93 15.54
N GLY A 107 -1.41 4.26 16.67
CA GLY A 107 -2.65 4.29 17.43
C GLY A 107 -3.80 3.57 16.75
N LYS A 108 -4.99 3.95 17.13
CA LYS A 108 -6.21 3.41 16.53
C LYS A 108 -6.47 4.08 15.20
N THR A 109 -6.94 3.31 14.23
CA THR A 109 -7.25 3.82 12.90
C THR A 109 -8.73 3.61 12.58
N LYS A 110 -9.28 4.52 11.77
CA LYS A 110 -10.67 4.46 11.31
C LYS A 110 -10.78 3.76 9.96
N LYS A 111 -9.83 4.03 9.09
CA LYS A 111 -9.73 3.41 7.77
C LYS A 111 -8.30 3.54 7.25
N TRP A 112 -7.99 2.75 6.25
CA TRP A 112 -6.67 2.72 5.66
C TRP A 112 -6.77 2.31 4.20
N HIS A 113 -5.75 2.63 3.43
CA HIS A 113 -5.64 2.15 2.05
C HIS A 113 -4.17 2.00 1.63
N VAL A 114 -3.97 1.13 0.65
CA VAL A 114 -2.67 0.92 0.00
C VAL A 114 -2.88 1.03 -1.50
N ILE A 115 -2.01 1.78 -2.15
CA ILE A 115 -1.94 1.83 -3.61
C ILE A 115 -0.72 1.01 -4.01
N VAL A 116 -0.91 0.01 -4.86
CA VAL A 116 0.18 -0.85 -5.33
C VAL A 116 0.21 -0.83 -6.85
N GLU A 117 1.40 -0.59 -7.41
CA GLU A 117 1.65 -0.70 -8.85
C GLU A 117 2.72 -1.77 -9.06
N TYR A 118 2.43 -2.74 -9.91
CA TYR A 118 3.25 -3.93 -10.04
C TYR A 118 3.15 -4.55 -11.43
N THR A 119 4.16 -5.34 -11.78
CA THR A 119 4.13 -6.19 -12.97
C THR A 119 3.87 -7.63 -12.55
N LYS A 120 3.42 -8.44 -13.49
CA LYS A 120 3.16 -9.85 -13.25
C LYS A 120 4.27 -10.72 -13.83
N ALA A 121 4.48 -11.84 -13.18
CA ALA A 121 5.45 -12.83 -13.65
C ALA A 121 5.03 -13.43 -14.99
#